data_4107669e2dd662276278c80ae8772dd3
#
_entry.id   4107669e2dd662276278c80ae8772dd3
#
_cell.length_a   1.000
_cell.length_b   1.000
_cell.length_c   1.000
_cell.angle_alpha   90.00
_cell.angle_beta   90.00
_cell.angle_gamma   90.00
#
_symmetry.space_group_name_H-M   'P 1'
#
loop_
_entity.id
_entity.type
_entity.pdbx_description
1 polymer ?
#
loop_
_entity_poly.entity_id
_entity_poly.type
_entity_poly.pdbx_seq_one_letter_code
_entity_poly.pdbx_strand_id
1 'polypeptide(L)'
;MSTRTGPGPRDRLLDAAQELTYRHGVGVGVDTLLKSANVARRSLYEHFGGKDGLIAEVLRRSAAEDEAAYERVMDAAGDDPRARLTAVFDELAAVVARPDFRGCRYLAADLALADPDHPGHAVTRAYRERVSGLLAAELSRLGHPRPAHAADQLLLLIDGAMAVGATRPATDPVASARELAEGILAEATGI
;
A
#
# COMPACT_ATOMS: atom_id res chain seq x y z
N MET A 1 -23.12 -31.25 9.18
CA MET A 1 -23.60 -29.98 8.63
C MET A 1 -22.78 -28.88 9.34
N SER A 2 -21.71 -28.38 8.70
CA SER A 2 -20.89 -27.30 9.27
C SER A 2 -21.60 -25.99 8.97
N THR A 3 -22.18 -25.37 9.97
CA THR A 3 -22.73 -24.01 9.89
C THR A 3 -21.57 -23.06 9.65
N ARG A 4 -21.41 -22.55 8.44
CA ARG A 4 -20.52 -21.43 8.11
C ARG A 4 -21.05 -20.22 8.84
N THR A 5 -20.54 -19.98 10.05
CA THR A 5 -20.80 -18.75 10.80
C THR A 5 -20.25 -17.60 9.96
N GLY A 6 -21.08 -16.62 9.61
CA GLY A 6 -20.64 -15.44 8.87
C GLY A 6 -19.53 -14.66 9.63
N PRO A 7 -18.90 -13.65 9.01
CA PRO A 7 -17.80 -12.91 9.65
C PRO A 7 -18.21 -12.34 10.99
N GLY A 8 -17.32 -12.48 11.99
CA GLY A 8 -17.53 -11.99 13.34
C GLY A 8 -17.59 -10.45 13.42
N PRO A 9 -17.98 -9.87 14.59
CA PRO A 9 -18.03 -8.40 14.74
C PRO A 9 -16.68 -7.72 14.43
N ARG A 10 -15.56 -8.35 14.79
CA ARG A 10 -14.22 -7.85 14.52
C ARG A 10 -13.97 -7.74 13.01
N ASP A 11 -14.27 -8.78 12.26
CA ASP A 11 -13.99 -8.84 10.82
C ASP A 11 -14.91 -7.88 10.06
N ARG A 12 -16.21 -7.84 10.42
CA ARG A 12 -17.14 -6.89 9.80
C ARG A 12 -16.72 -5.43 10.01
N LEU A 13 -16.21 -5.10 11.21
CA LEU A 13 -15.74 -3.75 11.50
C LEU A 13 -14.46 -3.43 10.73
N LEU A 14 -13.54 -4.38 10.63
CA LEU A 14 -12.30 -4.23 9.88
C LEU A 14 -12.56 -4.09 8.37
N ASP A 15 -13.49 -4.88 7.80
CA ASP A 15 -13.88 -4.80 6.39
C ASP A 15 -14.52 -3.45 6.06
N ALA A 16 -15.51 -3.03 6.86
CA ALA A 16 -16.16 -1.74 6.68
C ALA A 16 -15.17 -0.57 6.83
N ALA A 17 -14.25 -0.65 7.79
CA ALA A 17 -13.26 0.37 8.01
C ALA A 17 -12.25 0.44 6.85
N GLN A 18 -11.80 -0.69 6.30
CA GLN A 18 -10.88 -0.72 5.17
C GLN A 18 -11.49 -0.05 3.94
N GLU A 19 -12.75 -0.34 3.62
CA GLU A 19 -13.46 0.27 2.51
C GLU A 19 -13.68 1.78 2.72
N LEU A 20 -14.23 2.16 3.87
CA LEU A 20 -14.60 3.54 4.15
C LEU A 20 -13.38 4.46 4.30
N THR A 21 -12.31 4.00 4.94
CA THR A 21 -11.09 4.80 5.08
C THR A 21 -10.37 4.98 3.75
N TYR A 22 -10.41 4.00 2.86
CA TYR A 22 -9.85 4.15 1.52
C TYR A 22 -10.62 5.17 0.67
N ARG A 23 -11.97 5.17 0.77
CA ARG A 23 -12.84 6.07 -0.01
C ARG A 23 -12.92 7.49 0.55
N HIS A 24 -12.92 7.62 1.88
CA HIS A 24 -13.25 8.88 2.57
C HIS A 24 -12.11 9.39 3.48
N GLY A 25 -10.98 8.67 3.52
CA GLY A 25 -9.85 8.97 4.38
C GLY A 25 -10.03 8.49 5.82
N VAL A 26 -8.93 8.52 6.59
CA VAL A 26 -8.89 8.08 8.00
C VAL A 26 -9.71 8.96 8.95
N GLY A 27 -10.15 10.15 8.49
CA GLY A 27 -11.03 11.05 9.23
C GLY A 27 -12.46 10.56 9.40
N VAL A 28 -12.89 9.49 8.72
CA VAL A 28 -14.25 8.94 8.79
C VAL A 28 -14.70 8.74 10.25
N GLY A 29 -15.96 9.17 10.55
CA GLY A 29 -16.50 9.14 11.92
C GLY A 29 -16.76 7.73 12.44
N VAL A 30 -16.58 7.53 13.76
CA VAL A 30 -16.82 6.25 14.43
C VAL A 30 -18.24 5.72 14.18
N ASP A 31 -19.25 6.58 14.28
CA ASP A 31 -20.64 6.15 14.09
C ASP A 31 -20.92 5.66 12.67
N THR A 32 -20.26 6.24 11.67
CA THR A 32 -20.33 5.77 10.28
C THR A 32 -19.73 4.38 10.14
N LEU A 33 -18.56 4.13 10.75
CA LEU A 33 -17.89 2.83 10.76
C LEU A 33 -18.78 1.76 11.44
N LEU A 34 -19.29 2.06 12.63
CA LEU A 34 -20.14 1.14 13.39
C LEU A 34 -21.43 0.80 12.65
N LYS A 35 -22.07 1.80 12.05
CA LYS A 35 -23.31 1.63 11.27
C LYS A 35 -23.04 0.76 10.03
N SER A 36 -21.98 1.03 9.28
CA SER A 36 -21.63 0.25 8.09
C SER A 36 -21.33 -1.21 8.44
N ALA A 37 -20.60 -1.45 9.52
CA ALA A 37 -20.26 -2.79 9.98
C ALA A 37 -21.43 -3.54 10.67
N ASN A 38 -22.51 -2.82 11.00
CA ASN A 38 -23.61 -3.32 11.84
C ASN A 38 -23.09 -3.95 13.14
N VAL A 39 -22.30 -3.19 13.90
CA VAL A 39 -21.74 -3.61 15.20
C VAL A 39 -21.96 -2.56 16.28
N ALA A 40 -22.01 -2.99 17.54
CA ALA A 40 -22.11 -2.11 18.67
C ALA A 40 -20.76 -1.40 18.95
N ARG A 41 -20.82 -0.17 19.52
CA ARG A 41 -19.62 0.60 19.90
C ARG A 41 -18.69 -0.17 20.85
N ARG A 42 -19.25 -0.99 21.73
CA ARG A 42 -18.49 -1.85 22.64
C ARG A 42 -17.50 -2.76 21.89
N SER A 43 -17.92 -3.33 20.74
CA SER A 43 -17.05 -4.19 19.92
C SER A 43 -15.81 -3.45 19.38
N LEU A 44 -15.93 -2.16 19.07
CA LEU A 44 -14.77 -1.35 18.66
C LEU A 44 -13.70 -1.31 19.75
N TYR A 45 -14.12 -1.03 20.99
CA TYR A 45 -13.17 -0.95 22.12
C TYR A 45 -12.63 -2.33 22.52
N GLU A 46 -13.48 -3.36 22.52
CA GLU A 46 -13.07 -4.73 22.86
C GLU A 46 -12.04 -5.33 21.88
N HIS A 47 -12.18 -5.03 20.58
CA HIS A 47 -11.32 -5.65 19.57
C HIS A 47 -10.13 -4.76 19.14
N PHE A 48 -10.26 -3.45 19.23
CA PHE A 48 -9.28 -2.52 18.65
C PHE A 48 -8.81 -1.44 19.64
N GLY A 49 -9.39 -1.37 20.86
CA GLY A 49 -9.06 -0.32 21.81
C GLY A 49 -9.61 1.06 21.47
N GLY A 50 -10.25 1.22 20.30
CA GLY A 50 -10.81 2.47 19.79
C GLY A 50 -10.56 2.66 18.31
N LYS A 51 -10.83 3.89 17.81
CA LYS A 51 -10.69 4.23 16.39
C LYS A 51 -9.24 4.12 15.92
N ASP A 52 -8.30 4.60 16.70
CA ASP A 52 -6.88 4.67 16.31
C ASP A 52 -6.29 3.26 16.14
N GLY A 53 -6.63 2.35 17.05
CA GLY A 53 -6.27 0.93 16.94
C GLY A 53 -6.92 0.26 15.72
N LEU A 54 -8.19 0.60 15.42
CA LEU A 54 -8.87 0.11 14.21
C LEU A 54 -8.18 0.61 12.94
N ILE A 55 -7.83 1.91 12.85
CA ILE A 55 -7.11 2.48 11.70
C ILE A 55 -5.74 1.80 11.53
N ALA A 56 -4.98 1.63 12.62
CA ALA A 56 -3.71 0.93 12.56
C ALA A 56 -3.85 -0.52 12.06
N GLU A 57 -4.91 -1.23 12.47
CA GLU A 57 -5.18 -2.60 12.01
C GLU A 57 -5.61 -2.65 10.54
N VAL A 58 -6.41 -1.68 10.07
CA VAL A 58 -6.74 -1.52 8.64
C VAL A 58 -5.48 -1.33 7.82
N LEU A 59 -4.59 -0.43 8.23
CA LEU A 59 -3.32 -0.18 7.53
C LEU A 59 -2.44 -1.44 7.53
N ARG A 60 -2.40 -2.17 8.63
CA ARG A 60 -1.60 -3.41 8.77
C ARG A 60 -2.10 -4.52 7.86
N ARG A 61 -3.43 -4.73 7.79
CA ARG A 61 -4.05 -5.70 6.89
C ARG A 61 -3.78 -5.33 5.43
N SER A 62 -3.99 -4.07 5.08
CA SER A 62 -3.71 -3.58 3.72
C SER A 62 -2.24 -3.74 3.35
N ALA A 63 -1.31 -3.48 4.29
CA ALA A 63 0.12 -3.65 4.06
C ALA A 63 0.47 -5.11 3.72
N ALA A 64 -0.07 -6.06 4.46
CA ALA A 64 0.15 -7.48 4.18
C ALA A 64 -0.43 -7.91 2.81
N GLU A 65 -1.59 -7.37 2.42
CA GLU A 65 -2.22 -7.64 1.11
C GLU A 65 -1.38 -7.07 -0.04
N ASP A 66 -0.91 -5.82 0.09
CA ASP A 66 -0.13 -5.12 -0.94
C ASP A 66 1.30 -5.71 -1.06
N GLU A 67 1.95 -6.05 0.05
CA GLU A 67 3.25 -6.74 0.08
C GLU A 67 3.17 -8.10 -0.63
N ALA A 68 2.15 -8.90 -0.30
CA ALA A 68 1.91 -10.17 -0.97
C ALA A 68 1.57 -10.01 -2.47
N ALA A 69 1.01 -8.87 -2.89
CA ALA A 69 0.80 -8.56 -4.30
C ALA A 69 2.14 -8.32 -5.02
N TYR A 70 3.03 -7.52 -4.44
CA TYR A 70 4.36 -7.29 -5.00
C TYR A 70 5.17 -8.59 -5.10
N GLU A 71 5.20 -9.39 -4.04
CA GLU A 71 5.88 -10.69 -4.06
C GLU A 71 5.35 -11.59 -5.17
N ARG A 72 4.03 -11.70 -5.32
CA ARG A 72 3.41 -12.53 -6.37
C ARG A 72 3.79 -12.08 -7.79
N VAL A 73 3.78 -10.77 -8.07
CA VAL A 73 4.12 -10.30 -9.44
C VAL A 73 5.60 -10.45 -9.72
N MET A 74 6.46 -10.25 -8.72
CA MET A 74 7.89 -10.52 -8.83
C MET A 74 8.16 -12.00 -9.08
N ASP A 75 7.51 -12.91 -8.34
CA ASP A 75 7.70 -14.35 -8.50
C ASP A 75 7.17 -14.85 -9.85
N ALA A 76 6.07 -14.29 -10.34
CA ALA A 76 5.54 -14.59 -11.66
C ALA A 76 6.45 -14.13 -12.81
N ALA A 77 7.28 -13.10 -12.57
CA ALA A 77 8.26 -12.60 -13.54
C ALA A 77 9.53 -13.48 -13.65
N GLY A 78 9.67 -14.52 -12.81
CA GLY A 78 10.80 -15.45 -12.82
C GLY A 78 12.00 -14.96 -12.02
N ASP A 79 13.20 -15.39 -12.41
CA ASP A 79 14.43 -15.16 -11.63
C ASP A 79 15.23 -13.93 -12.05
N ASP A 80 14.91 -13.31 -13.19
CA ASP A 80 15.61 -12.12 -13.66
C ASP A 80 15.25 -10.89 -12.80
N PRO A 81 16.21 -10.29 -12.08
CA PRO A 81 15.95 -9.15 -11.19
C PRO A 81 15.35 -7.95 -11.92
N ARG A 82 15.74 -7.71 -13.18
CA ARG A 82 15.19 -6.61 -13.98
C ARG A 82 13.72 -6.86 -14.30
N ALA A 83 13.36 -8.06 -14.72
CA ALA A 83 11.99 -8.45 -15.00
C ALA A 83 11.12 -8.34 -13.74
N ARG A 84 11.62 -8.76 -12.58
CA ARG A 84 10.95 -8.65 -11.27
C ARG A 84 10.67 -7.20 -10.89
N LEU A 85 11.65 -6.31 -11.03
CA LEU A 85 11.47 -4.87 -10.77
C LEU A 85 10.49 -4.24 -11.76
N THR A 86 10.54 -4.61 -13.03
CA THR A 86 9.60 -4.12 -14.07
C THR A 86 8.16 -4.56 -13.76
N ALA A 87 7.96 -5.79 -13.28
CA ALA A 87 6.65 -6.32 -12.91
C ALA A 87 5.96 -5.50 -11.80
N VAL A 88 6.71 -4.85 -10.92
CA VAL A 88 6.17 -3.92 -9.92
C VAL A 88 5.48 -2.72 -10.59
N PHE A 89 6.08 -2.17 -11.66
CA PHE A 89 5.47 -1.07 -12.41
C PHE A 89 4.28 -1.52 -13.27
N ASP A 90 4.26 -2.78 -13.73
CA ASP A 90 3.10 -3.36 -14.41
C ASP A 90 1.91 -3.50 -13.44
N GLU A 91 2.15 -3.98 -12.22
CA GLU A 91 1.13 -4.03 -11.16
C GLU A 91 0.67 -2.63 -10.78
N LEU A 92 1.59 -1.67 -10.64
CA LEU A 92 1.25 -0.28 -10.37
C LEU A 92 0.31 0.29 -11.44
N ALA A 93 0.58 0.01 -12.72
CA ALA A 93 -0.28 0.44 -13.84
C ALA A 93 -1.69 -0.17 -13.71
N ALA A 94 -1.78 -1.46 -13.40
CA ALA A 94 -3.05 -2.14 -13.19
C ALA A 94 -3.83 -1.56 -12.01
N VAL A 95 -3.16 -1.23 -10.91
CA VAL A 95 -3.76 -0.61 -9.72
C VAL A 95 -4.26 0.80 -10.01
N VAL A 96 -3.45 1.64 -10.65
CA VAL A 96 -3.81 3.03 -10.99
C VAL A 96 -4.96 3.11 -11.99
N ALA A 97 -5.08 2.13 -12.89
CA ALA A 97 -6.16 2.05 -13.87
C ALA A 97 -7.53 1.65 -13.27
N ARG A 98 -7.59 1.23 -12.01
CA ARG A 98 -8.85 0.80 -11.39
C ARG A 98 -9.81 1.98 -11.20
N PRO A 99 -11.11 1.81 -11.46
CA PRO A 99 -12.10 2.90 -11.33
C PRO A 99 -12.25 3.43 -9.89
N ASP A 100 -11.96 2.59 -8.91
CA ASP A 100 -12.03 2.90 -7.48
C ASP A 100 -10.69 3.38 -6.89
N PHE A 101 -9.66 3.56 -7.72
CA PHE A 101 -8.34 4.03 -7.28
C PHE A 101 -8.41 5.43 -6.66
N ARG A 102 -7.75 5.60 -5.51
CA ARG A 102 -7.73 6.85 -4.71
C ARG A 102 -6.32 7.27 -4.28
N GLY A 103 -5.28 6.66 -4.85
CA GLY A 103 -3.90 6.94 -4.47
C GLY A 103 -3.35 5.98 -3.42
N CYS A 104 -2.13 6.30 -2.95
CA CYS A 104 -1.47 5.53 -1.91
C CYS A 104 -2.16 5.73 -0.56
N ARG A 105 -2.78 4.68 -0.02
CA ARG A 105 -3.49 4.72 1.29
C ARG A 105 -2.58 5.04 2.46
N TYR A 106 -1.31 4.61 2.38
CA TYR A 106 -0.32 4.83 3.46
C TYR A 106 0.11 6.28 3.50
N LEU A 107 0.46 6.86 2.35
CA LEU A 107 0.80 8.27 2.25
C LEU A 107 -0.38 9.16 2.65
N ALA A 108 -1.59 8.85 2.16
CA ALA A 108 -2.79 9.60 2.52
C ALA A 108 -3.11 9.51 4.02
N ALA A 109 -2.96 8.33 4.63
CA ALA A 109 -3.16 8.16 6.07
C ALA A 109 -2.11 8.94 6.87
N ASP A 110 -0.84 8.80 6.52
CA ASP A 110 0.28 9.43 7.23
C ASP A 110 0.17 10.97 7.24
N LEU A 111 -0.23 11.56 6.12
CA LEU A 111 -0.46 12.99 6.00
C LEU A 111 -1.72 13.49 6.73
N ALA A 112 -2.73 12.63 6.89
CA ALA A 112 -4.01 13.01 7.52
C ALA A 112 -4.04 12.77 9.04
N LEU A 113 -3.15 11.93 9.56
CA LEU A 113 -3.04 11.66 10.99
C LEU A 113 -2.24 12.78 11.67
N ALA A 114 -2.96 13.68 12.36
CA ALA A 114 -2.34 14.87 12.97
C ALA A 114 -1.59 14.57 14.28
N ASP A 115 -1.94 13.48 14.98
CA ASP A 115 -1.27 13.08 16.21
C ASP A 115 0.03 12.34 15.86
N PRO A 116 1.23 12.87 16.21
CA PRO A 116 2.50 12.21 15.91
C PRO A 116 2.68 10.85 16.57
N ASP A 117 1.96 10.60 17.66
CA ASP A 117 1.99 9.33 18.39
C ASP A 117 0.94 8.33 17.91
N HIS A 118 0.16 8.66 16.85
CA HIS A 118 -0.86 7.77 16.33
C HIS A 118 -0.22 6.46 15.83
N PRO A 119 -0.75 5.27 16.26
CA PRO A 119 -0.14 3.98 15.93
C PRO A 119 -0.07 3.68 14.42
N GLY A 120 -0.85 4.36 13.61
CA GLY A 120 -0.81 4.29 12.15
C GLY A 120 0.54 4.67 11.56
N HIS A 121 1.25 5.67 12.11
CA HIS A 121 2.57 6.11 11.63
C HIS A 121 3.62 4.99 11.68
N ALA A 122 3.60 4.18 12.74
CA ALA A 122 4.50 3.04 12.84
C ALA A 122 4.21 1.98 11.75
N VAL A 123 2.94 1.80 11.41
CA VAL A 123 2.53 0.84 10.35
C VAL A 123 2.92 1.33 8.97
N THR A 124 2.67 2.61 8.65
CA THR A 124 3.03 3.19 7.35
C THR A 124 4.54 3.18 7.14
N ARG A 125 5.31 3.50 8.17
CA ARG A 125 6.78 3.43 8.13
C ARG A 125 7.27 2.01 7.88
N ALA A 126 6.78 1.04 8.65
CA ALA A 126 7.18 -0.36 8.50
C ALA A 126 6.84 -0.92 7.10
N TYR A 127 5.69 -0.54 6.54
CA TYR A 127 5.34 -0.90 5.16
C TYR A 127 6.35 -0.33 4.15
N ARG A 128 6.68 0.97 4.24
CA ARG A 128 7.66 1.61 3.35
C ARG A 128 9.05 0.98 3.45
N GLU A 129 9.49 0.67 4.66
CA GLU A 129 10.77 -0.02 4.91
C GLU A 129 10.80 -1.41 4.24
N ARG A 130 9.69 -2.17 4.33
CA ARG A 130 9.61 -3.49 3.69
C ARG A 130 9.61 -3.40 2.17
N VAL A 131 8.81 -2.50 1.58
CA VAL A 131 8.79 -2.32 0.12
C VAL A 131 10.16 -1.84 -0.38
N SER A 132 10.79 -0.85 0.28
CA SER A 132 12.15 -0.41 -0.04
C SER A 132 13.15 -1.58 0.05
N GLY A 133 13.03 -2.42 1.08
CA GLY A 133 13.86 -3.62 1.24
C GLY A 133 13.70 -4.65 0.10
N LEU A 134 12.47 -4.90 -0.34
CA LEU A 134 12.20 -5.78 -1.49
C LEU A 134 12.85 -5.24 -2.78
N LEU A 135 12.67 -3.96 -3.06
CA LEU A 135 13.29 -3.32 -4.23
C LEU A 135 14.82 -3.33 -4.15
N ALA A 136 15.39 -3.01 -2.98
CA ALA A 136 16.84 -3.02 -2.76
C ALA A 136 17.46 -4.40 -2.93
N ALA A 137 16.77 -5.46 -2.53
CA ALA A 137 17.23 -6.82 -2.71
C ALA A 137 17.35 -7.18 -4.20
N GLU A 138 16.35 -6.85 -5.02
CA GLU A 138 16.41 -7.10 -6.45
C GLU A 138 17.46 -6.21 -7.16
N LEU A 139 17.59 -4.94 -6.75
CA LEU A 139 18.66 -4.06 -7.25
C LEU A 139 20.05 -4.57 -6.91
N SER A 140 20.24 -5.17 -5.72
CA SER A 140 21.49 -5.83 -5.34
C SER A 140 21.78 -7.05 -6.22
N ARG A 141 20.76 -7.87 -6.52
CA ARG A 141 20.88 -9.01 -7.44
C ARG A 141 21.19 -8.56 -8.87
N LEU A 142 20.66 -7.40 -9.28
CA LEU A 142 20.94 -6.78 -10.58
C LEU A 142 22.39 -6.25 -10.68
N GLY A 143 23.09 -6.11 -9.54
CA GLY A 143 24.43 -5.54 -9.48
C GLY A 143 24.46 -4.01 -9.44
N HIS A 144 23.37 -3.38 -9.01
CA HIS A 144 23.31 -1.92 -8.94
C HIS A 144 24.32 -1.36 -7.91
N PRO A 145 25.10 -0.31 -8.25
CA PRO A 145 26.19 0.20 -7.37
C PRO A 145 25.67 0.81 -6.06
N ARG A 146 24.42 1.27 -6.02
CA ARG A 146 23.80 1.91 -4.83
C ARG A 146 22.37 1.40 -4.62
N PRO A 147 22.18 0.10 -4.28
CA PRO A 147 20.85 -0.52 -4.32
C PRO A 147 19.84 0.10 -3.36
N ALA A 148 20.25 0.50 -2.15
CA ALA A 148 19.36 1.14 -1.19
C ALA A 148 18.89 2.53 -1.68
N HIS A 149 19.81 3.35 -2.19
CA HIS A 149 19.45 4.67 -2.73
C HIS A 149 18.56 4.54 -3.97
N ALA A 150 18.85 3.61 -4.86
CA ALA A 150 18.02 3.34 -6.04
C ALA A 150 16.62 2.84 -5.64
N ALA A 151 16.51 2.03 -4.59
CA ALA A 151 15.20 1.61 -4.05
C ALA A 151 14.39 2.80 -3.54
N ASP A 152 15.00 3.75 -2.85
CA ASP A 152 14.34 4.98 -2.42
C ASP A 152 13.86 5.83 -3.62
N GLN A 153 14.66 5.90 -4.68
CA GLN A 153 14.26 6.57 -5.93
C GLN A 153 13.08 5.87 -6.61
N LEU A 154 13.08 4.54 -6.71
CA LEU A 154 11.95 3.78 -7.25
C LEU A 154 10.69 3.96 -6.41
N LEU A 155 10.81 3.94 -5.08
CA LEU A 155 9.67 4.17 -4.19
C LEU A 155 9.10 5.59 -4.34
N LEU A 156 9.96 6.60 -4.53
CA LEU A 156 9.52 7.96 -4.84
C LEU A 156 8.74 8.04 -6.16
N LEU A 157 9.19 7.33 -7.20
CA LEU A 157 8.49 7.24 -8.48
C LEU A 157 7.13 6.54 -8.33
N ILE A 158 7.04 5.47 -7.56
CA ILE A 158 5.79 4.75 -7.25
C ILE A 158 4.80 5.68 -6.54
N ASP A 159 5.24 6.34 -5.46
CA ASP A 159 4.39 7.27 -4.72
C ASP A 159 3.93 8.45 -5.58
N GLY A 160 4.85 9.01 -6.39
CA GLY A 160 4.54 10.10 -7.33
C GLY A 160 3.51 9.68 -8.37
N ALA A 161 3.67 8.49 -8.98
CA ALA A 161 2.73 7.96 -9.95
C ALA A 161 1.34 7.72 -9.33
N MET A 162 1.28 7.18 -8.11
CA MET A 162 0.03 6.98 -7.40
C MET A 162 -0.65 8.32 -7.06
N ALA A 163 0.09 9.32 -6.62
CA ALA A 163 -0.46 10.64 -6.28
C ALA A 163 -1.00 11.36 -7.53
N VAL A 164 -0.24 11.35 -8.63
CA VAL A 164 -0.66 11.97 -9.90
C VAL A 164 -1.84 11.21 -10.50
N GLY A 165 -1.82 9.87 -10.50
CA GLY A 165 -2.92 9.04 -11.02
C GLY A 165 -4.24 9.27 -10.29
N ALA A 166 -4.20 9.53 -8.97
CA ALA A 166 -5.39 9.85 -8.20
C ALA A 166 -5.95 11.26 -8.48
N THR A 167 -5.10 12.21 -8.89
CA THR A 167 -5.48 13.62 -9.04
C THR A 167 -5.62 14.08 -10.49
N ARG A 168 -5.00 13.37 -11.44
CA ARG A 168 -4.98 13.68 -12.86
C ARG A 168 -5.21 12.43 -13.70
N PRO A 169 -6.41 11.83 -13.68
CA PRO A 169 -6.68 10.53 -14.34
C PRO A 169 -6.53 10.54 -15.87
N ALA A 170 -6.46 11.72 -16.50
CA ALA A 170 -6.23 11.86 -17.95
C ALA A 170 -4.76 11.74 -18.36
N THR A 171 -3.82 11.64 -17.39
CA THR A 171 -2.39 11.45 -17.66
C THR A 171 -2.00 9.99 -17.44
N ASP A 172 -0.88 9.57 -18.02
CA ASP A 172 -0.28 8.26 -17.73
C ASP A 172 0.99 8.43 -16.86
N PRO A 173 0.81 8.62 -15.54
CA PRO A 173 1.94 8.86 -14.66
C PRO A 173 2.80 7.61 -14.45
N VAL A 174 2.24 6.41 -14.67
CA VAL A 174 2.98 5.17 -14.51
C VAL A 174 3.94 4.96 -15.66
N ALA A 175 3.55 5.29 -16.91
CA ALA A 175 4.46 5.26 -18.03
C ALA A 175 5.65 6.20 -17.82
N SER A 176 5.42 7.42 -17.35
CA SER A 176 6.49 8.36 -17.04
C SER A 176 7.41 7.88 -15.90
N ALA A 177 6.83 7.29 -14.83
CA ALA A 177 7.59 6.71 -13.73
C ALA A 177 8.43 5.52 -14.19
N ARG A 178 7.89 4.68 -15.07
CA ARG A 178 8.58 3.53 -15.67
C ARG A 178 9.79 3.96 -16.52
N GLU A 179 9.63 4.96 -17.35
CA GLU A 179 10.73 5.51 -18.16
C GLU A 179 11.88 5.99 -17.28
N LEU A 180 11.60 6.71 -16.21
CA LEU A 180 12.60 7.13 -15.22
C LEU A 180 13.22 5.96 -14.47
N ALA A 181 12.42 4.95 -14.11
CA ALA A 181 12.90 3.74 -13.45
C ALA A 181 13.88 2.96 -14.34
N GLU A 182 13.64 2.86 -15.65
CA GLU A 182 14.59 2.23 -16.60
C GLU A 182 15.95 2.91 -16.59
N GLY A 183 16.00 4.24 -16.45
CA GLY A 183 17.25 4.98 -16.26
C GLY A 183 18.00 4.55 -15.00
N ILE A 184 17.28 4.40 -13.86
CA ILE A 184 17.86 3.92 -12.59
C ILE A 184 18.39 2.49 -12.77
N LEU A 185 17.61 1.60 -13.39
CA LEU A 185 18.02 0.20 -13.60
C LEU A 185 19.22 0.07 -14.55
N ALA A 186 19.41 1.02 -15.48
CA ALA A 186 20.55 1.01 -16.40
C ALA A 186 21.88 1.28 -15.70
N GLU A 187 21.91 1.96 -14.55
CA GLU A 187 23.14 2.15 -13.77
C GLU A 187 23.77 0.83 -13.30
N ALA A 188 23.00 -0.26 -13.20
CA ALA A 188 23.49 -1.59 -12.85
C ALA A 188 24.37 -2.23 -13.93
N THR A 189 24.20 -1.82 -15.19
CA THR A 189 24.94 -2.40 -16.34
C THR A 189 26.25 -1.69 -16.64
N GLY A 190 26.59 -0.61 -15.93
CA GLY A 190 27.90 0.09 -16.04
C GLY A 190 28.16 0.73 -17.41
N ILE A 191 27.10 1.10 -18.16
CA ILE A 191 27.20 1.80 -19.43
C ILE A 191 26.72 3.23 -19.28
#